data_72809721a721986613e232e31750cda3
#
_entry.id   72809721a721986613e232e31750cda3
#
_cell.length_a   1.000
_cell.length_b   1.000
_cell.length_c   1.000
_cell.angle_alpha   90.00
_cell.angle_beta   90.00
_cell.angle_gamma   90.00
#
_symmetry.space_group_name_H-M   'P 1'
#
loop_
_entity.id
_entity.type
_entity.pdbx_description
1 polymer ?
#
loop_
_entity_poly.entity_id
_entity_poly.type
_entity_poly.pdbx_seq_one_letter_code
_entity_poly.pdbx_strand_id
1 'polypeptide(L)'
;YEDLATLNSKGTSNSQTIHVGDIETNYTFDKAKITKRTAKMIEKFCLQYNLQDKIMFKHQKMALGVGEKEVQFITDRYNKFKEIFPYLELWDKEALREKEPLLVYADKERTKDRPEPIVAMGTNDQYTTVDFGEMTKELVKAGKAADPSKTTDVYFNSEVEEIEKVGNKFKLTTVNGTVYTADFVVVDAGAHSLFLAHKMGYGKHMGSLSMAGSFYITNGTYLNGKVYMVQNDKLPFAALHGDPDILENGKTRFGPTALALLVLERYKGGKSIFQCLKTMNIDGSILKIFWDLLKDSEIRNYVFKNFLFEVPGINKGLFVKDARKIVPSLTVDDLEYAKGFGGVRPQVLNKTEKK
;
A
#
# COMPACT_ATOMS: atom_id res chain seq x y z
N TYR A 1 10.75 -9.45 15.95
CA TYR A 1 11.74 -9.29 14.88
C TYR A 1 13.09 -8.91 15.46
N GLU A 2 14.13 -9.13 14.69
CA GLU A 2 15.53 -8.86 15.05
C GLU A 2 15.91 -7.37 14.95
N ASP A 3 15.13 -6.56 14.20
CA ASP A 3 15.41 -5.13 14.00
C ASP A 3 14.12 -4.37 13.63
N LEU A 4 14.24 -3.05 13.56
CA LEU A 4 13.21 -2.12 13.09
C LEU A 4 12.97 -2.28 11.59
N ALA A 5 11.74 -2.04 11.16
CA ALA A 5 11.34 -2.00 9.76
C ALA A 5 11.69 -3.26 8.94
N THR A 6 11.61 -4.44 9.54
CA THR A 6 11.91 -5.72 8.87
C THR A 6 10.70 -6.38 8.22
N LEU A 7 9.48 -5.82 8.36
CA LEU A 7 8.25 -6.35 7.78
C LEU A 7 7.57 -5.31 6.86
N ASN A 8 6.36 -4.88 7.19
CA ASN A 8 5.54 -4.03 6.32
C ASN A 8 6.08 -2.58 6.18
N SER A 9 6.84 -2.10 7.17
CA SER A 9 7.53 -0.80 7.09
C SER A 9 8.81 -0.84 6.26
N LYS A 10 9.33 -2.02 5.90
CA LYS A 10 10.49 -2.15 5.01
C LYS A 10 10.17 -1.49 3.67
N GLY A 11 11.10 -0.72 3.10
CA GLY A 11 10.88 0.02 1.85
C GLY A 11 10.50 -0.85 0.64
N THR A 12 10.88 -2.14 0.64
CA THR A 12 10.46 -3.11 -0.39
C THR A 12 9.04 -3.65 -0.18
N SER A 13 8.42 -3.42 0.98
CA SER A 13 7.09 -3.95 1.33
C SER A 13 5.93 -2.99 1.03
N ASN A 14 6.22 -1.77 0.58
CA ASN A 14 5.23 -0.73 0.29
C ASN A 14 5.59 0.06 -0.98
N SER A 15 4.72 0.96 -1.41
CA SER A 15 4.93 1.79 -2.61
C SER A 15 5.87 2.99 -2.40
N GLN A 16 6.45 3.16 -1.22
CA GLN A 16 7.26 4.34 -0.88
C GLN A 16 6.52 5.67 -1.15
N THR A 17 5.19 5.66 -1.17
CA THR A 17 4.36 6.81 -1.54
C THR A 17 3.71 7.43 -0.33
N ILE A 18 3.83 8.75 -0.21
CA ILE A 18 3.03 9.54 0.72
C ILE A 18 1.64 9.76 0.08
N HIS A 19 0.65 9.02 0.58
CA HIS A 19 -0.73 9.14 0.12
C HIS A 19 -1.43 10.27 0.87
N VAL A 20 -1.62 11.41 0.20
CA VAL A 20 -2.26 12.59 0.80
C VAL A 20 -3.74 12.74 0.45
N GLY A 21 -4.27 11.90 -0.42
CA GLY A 21 -5.66 11.94 -0.86
C GLY A 21 -5.88 12.74 -2.16
N ASP A 22 -4.83 13.21 -2.80
CA ASP A 22 -4.89 14.02 -4.01
C ASP A 22 -5.14 13.19 -5.29
N ILE A 23 -4.40 12.10 -5.47
CA ILE A 23 -4.48 11.23 -6.64
C ILE A 23 -5.24 9.91 -6.38
N GLU A 24 -5.61 9.60 -5.16
CA GLU A 24 -6.34 8.39 -4.79
C GLU A 24 -7.78 8.49 -5.30
N THR A 25 -8.03 7.91 -6.48
CA THR A 25 -9.27 8.10 -7.24
C THR A 25 -10.52 7.54 -6.59
N ASN A 26 -10.38 6.62 -5.63
CA ASN A 26 -11.48 6.06 -4.83
C ASN A 26 -11.77 6.86 -3.54
N TYR A 27 -11.06 7.95 -3.26
CA TYR A 27 -11.37 8.76 -2.08
C TYR A 27 -12.49 9.74 -2.35
N THR A 28 -13.42 9.81 -1.40
CA THR A 28 -14.38 10.91 -1.34
C THR A 28 -13.67 12.23 -0.99
N PHE A 29 -14.33 13.34 -1.25
CA PHE A 29 -13.80 14.67 -0.94
C PHE A 29 -13.46 14.82 0.56
N ASP A 30 -14.33 14.35 1.43
CA ASP A 30 -14.14 14.43 2.90
C ASP A 30 -13.02 13.49 3.36
N LYS A 31 -12.94 12.27 2.81
CA LYS A 31 -11.83 11.36 3.08
C LYS A 31 -10.51 11.98 2.67
N ALA A 32 -10.44 12.65 1.52
CA ALA A 32 -9.24 13.32 1.05
C ALA A 32 -8.80 14.45 1.99
N LYS A 33 -9.74 15.26 2.53
CA LYS A 33 -9.44 16.28 3.55
C LYS A 33 -8.79 15.69 4.81
N ILE A 34 -9.36 14.60 5.32
CA ILE A 34 -8.83 13.91 6.52
C ILE A 34 -7.45 13.34 6.21
N THR A 35 -7.29 12.67 5.07
CA THR A 35 -6.01 12.06 4.68
C THR A 35 -4.93 13.12 4.47
N LYS A 36 -5.24 14.25 3.83
CA LYS A 36 -4.32 15.37 3.69
C LYS A 36 -3.74 15.81 5.03
N ARG A 37 -4.62 15.96 6.04
CA ARG A 37 -4.20 16.37 7.39
C ARG A 37 -3.24 15.37 8.02
N THR A 38 -3.55 14.08 7.94
CA THR A 38 -2.73 13.04 8.58
C THR A 38 -1.43 12.78 7.84
N ALA A 39 -1.44 12.75 6.51
CA ALA A 39 -0.24 12.55 5.70
C ALA A 39 0.77 13.69 5.85
N LYS A 40 0.29 14.93 6.03
CA LYS A 40 1.17 16.07 6.33
C LYS A 40 1.91 15.98 7.66
N MET A 41 1.52 15.07 8.56
CA MET A 41 2.31 14.79 9.77
C MET A 41 3.65 14.12 9.42
N ILE A 42 3.69 13.27 8.40
CA ILE A 42 4.92 12.64 7.88
C ILE A 42 5.87 13.72 7.35
N GLU A 43 5.34 14.59 6.48
CA GLU A 43 6.12 15.70 5.92
C GLU A 43 6.68 16.61 7.01
N LYS A 44 5.84 17.03 7.97
CA LYS A 44 6.26 17.86 9.09
C LYS A 44 7.36 17.22 9.92
N PHE A 45 7.23 15.92 10.23
CA PHE A 45 8.26 15.18 10.95
C PHE A 45 9.57 15.19 10.17
N CYS A 46 9.54 14.84 8.90
CA CYS A 46 10.75 14.81 8.08
C CYS A 46 11.43 16.20 7.98
N LEU A 47 10.65 17.27 7.82
CA LEU A 47 11.18 18.63 7.80
C LEU A 47 11.76 19.06 9.15
N GLN A 48 11.08 18.75 10.25
CA GLN A 48 11.54 19.07 11.61
C GLN A 48 12.89 18.43 11.93
N TYR A 49 13.16 17.23 11.42
CA TYR A 49 14.41 16.51 11.68
C TYR A 49 15.42 16.58 10.52
N ASN A 50 15.22 17.49 9.55
CA ASN A 50 16.09 17.68 8.39
C ASN A 50 16.33 16.39 7.59
N LEU A 51 15.24 15.63 7.32
CA LEU A 51 15.25 14.35 6.62
C LEU A 51 14.84 14.48 5.15
N GLN A 52 14.47 15.68 4.67
CA GLN A 52 14.24 15.94 3.24
C GLN A 52 15.53 15.68 2.46
N ASP A 53 15.36 15.17 1.25
CA ASP A 53 16.42 14.77 0.31
C ASP A 53 17.39 13.69 0.84
N LYS A 54 17.03 13.07 1.98
CA LYS A 54 17.73 11.92 2.58
C LYS A 54 16.84 10.69 2.58
N ILE A 55 15.62 10.81 3.13
CA ILE A 55 14.63 9.74 3.20
C ILE A 55 13.27 10.16 2.64
N MET A 56 13.02 11.46 2.45
CA MET A 56 11.80 12.00 1.86
C MET A 56 12.16 12.84 0.63
N PHE A 57 11.51 12.56 -0.49
CA PHE A 57 11.87 13.13 -1.79
C PHE A 57 10.66 13.71 -2.52
N LYS A 58 10.91 14.73 -3.35
CA LYS A 58 9.96 15.25 -4.32
C LYS A 58 10.08 14.43 -5.60
N HIS A 59 9.02 13.67 -5.94
CA HIS A 59 8.86 13.07 -7.25
C HIS A 59 7.52 13.49 -7.83
N GLN A 60 7.43 13.63 -9.13
CA GLN A 60 6.12 13.82 -9.74
C GLN A 60 5.22 12.62 -9.41
N LYS A 61 3.95 12.89 -9.24
CA LYS A 61 2.95 11.89 -8.88
C LYS A 61 1.65 12.21 -9.60
N MET A 62 1.01 11.21 -10.21
CA MET A 62 -0.21 11.42 -10.98
C MET A 62 -1.19 10.25 -10.89
N ALA A 63 -2.47 10.55 -11.12
CA ALA A 63 -3.50 9.59 -11.49
C ALA A 63 -3.75 9.71 -12.99
N LEU A 64 -3.55 8.60 -13.73
CA LEU A 64 -3.69 8.51 -15.17
C LEU A 64 -5.07 7.99 -15.55
N GLY A 65 -5.81 8.74 -16.34
CA GLY A 65 -7.03 8.32 -17.04
C GLY A 65 -6.71 7.88 -18.46
N VAL A 66 -7.20 6.71 -18.85
CA VAL A 66 -7.01 6.11 -20.19
C VAL A 66 -8.35 5.75 -20.79
N GLY A 67 -8.63 6.27 -21.98
CA GLY A 67 -9.91 6.16 -22.66
C GLY A 67 -10.93 7.22 -22.18
N GLU A 68 -11.95 7.47 -22.99
CA GLU A 68 -12.89 8.58 -22.82
C GLU A 68 -13.51 8.66 -21.40
N LYS A 69 -13.93 7.51 -20.85
CA LYS A 69 -14.58 7.45 -19.52
C LYS A 69 -13.64 7.90 -18.41
N GLU A 70 -12.39 7.42 -18.43
CA GLU A 70 -11.43 7.77 -17.39
C GLU A 70 -10.88 9.18 -17.57
N VAL A 71 -10.75 9.65 -18.81
CA VAL A 71 -10.39 11.04 -19.11
C VAL A 71 -11.44 11.99 -18.52
N GLN A 72 -12.73 11.73 -18.75
CA GLN A 72 -13.80 12.51 -18.16
C GLN A 72 -13.77 12.45 -16.63
N PHE A 73 -13.64 11.25 -16.06
CA PHE A 73 -13.59 11.06 -14.61
C PHE A 73 -12.44 11.83 -13.95
N ILE A 74 -11.22 11.77 -14.52
CA ILE A 74 -10.03 12.48 -13.98
C ILE A 74 -10.22 14.00 -14.11
N THR A 75 -10.80 14.47 -15.22
CA THR A 75 -11.07 15.89 -15.43
C THR A 75 -12.08 16.44 -14.42
N ASP A 76 -13.17 15.71 -14.18
CA ASP A 76 -14.19 16.11 -13.19
C ASP A 76 -13.61 16.09 -11.78
N ARG A 77 -12.80 15.08 -11.48
CA ARG A 77 -12.11 14.96 -10.20
C ARG A 77 -11.13 16.11 -9.99
N TYR A 78 -10.32 16.45 -10.97
CA TYR A 78 -9.43 17.61 -10.90
C TYR A 78 -10.20 18.90 -10.59
N ASN A 79 -11.28 19.16 -11.31
CA ASN A 79 -12.10 20.36 -11.12
C ASN A 79 -12.63 20.49 -9.69
N LYS A 80 -12.95 19.37 -9.04
CA LYS A 80 -13.42 19.31 -7.67
C LYS A 80 -12.26 19.34 -6.65
N PHE A 81 -11.19 18.60 -6.88
CA PHE A 81 -10.13 18.37 -5.90
C PHE A 81 -9.10 19.49 -5.84
N LYS A 82 -8.95 20.31 -6.90
CA LYS A 82 -8.10 21.50 -6.85
C LYS A 82 -8.50 22.51 -5.77
N GLU A 83 -9.73 22.47 -5.28
CA GLU A 83 -10.17 23.26 -4.13
C GLU A 83 -9.43 22.87 -2.86
N ILE A 84 -9.22 21.56 -2.63
CA ILE A 84 -8.46 21.08 -1.47
C ILE A 84 -6.96 21.10 -1.73
N PHE A 85 -6.56 20.79 -2.97
CA PHE A 85 -5.18 20.63 -3.38
C PHE A 85 -4.86 21.62 -4.52
N PRO A 86 -4.64 22.91 -4.23
CA PRO A 86 -4.45 23.95 -5.25
C PRO A 86 -3.18 23.77 -6.09
N TYR A 87 -2.26 22.89 -5.66
CA TYR A 87 -1.05 22.54 -6.42
C TYR A 87 -1.30 21.48 -7.51
N LEU A 88 -2.50 20.89 -7.57
CA LEU A 88 -2.82 19.92 -8.63
C LEU A 88 -2.86 20.59 -9.99
N GLU A 89 -2.29 19.91 -10.94
CA GLU A 89 -2.31 20.23 -12.35
C GLU A 89 -3.09 19.16 -13.12
N LEU A 90 -3.66 19.56 -14.26
CA LEU A 90 -4.26 18.63 -15.23
C LEU A 90 -3.37 18.62 -16.47
N TRP A 91 -2.83 17.45 -16.79
CA TRP A 91 -1.89 17.26 -17.89
C TRP A 91 -2.57 16.51 -19.03
N ASP A 92 -2.68 17.16 -20.17
CA ASP A 92 -3.11 16.56 -21.43
C ASP A 92 -2.02 15.68 -22.05
N LYS A 93 -2.29 15.12 -23.20
CA LYS A 93 -1.36 14.21 -23.89
C LYS A 93 -0.04 14.89 -24.24
N GLU A 94 -0.04 16.17 -24.59
CA GLU A 94 1.18 16.90 -24.95
C GLU A 94 2.04 17.18 -23.70
N ALA A 95 1.43 17.62 -22.60
CA ALA A 95 2.12 17.78 -21.34
C ALA A 95 2.70 16.44 -20.83
N LEU A 96 1.97 15.33 -21.02
CA LEU A 96 2.44 13.99 -20.67
C LEU A 96 3.58 13.52 -21.57
N ARG A 97 3.62 13.94 -22.84
CA ARG A 97 4.72 13.63 -23.75
C ARG A 97 6.06 14.18 -23.25
N GLU A 98 6.03 15.33 -22.62
CA GLU A 98 7.23 15.95 -22.02
C GLU A 98 7.58 15.33 -20.67
N LYS A 99 6.56 15.12 -19.81
CA LYS A 99 6.76 14.67 -18.43
C LYS A 99 7.02 13.17 -18.30
N GLU A 100 6.27 12.36 -19.04
CA GLU A 100 6.27 10.88 -18.99
C GLU A 100 6.06 10.30 -20.39
N PRO A 101 7.04 10.40 -21.27
CA PRO A 101 6.88 10.05 -22.69
C PRO A 101 6.38 8.60 -22.90
N LEU A 102 6.77 7.64 -22.05
CA LEU A 102 6.35 6.26 -22.20
C LEU A 102 4.87 6.01 -21.88
N LEU A 103 4.15 6.98 -21.34
CA LEU A 103 2.67 6.93 -21.24
C LEU A 103 1.99 7.22 -22.58
N VAL A 104 2.67 7.96 -23.44
CA VAL A 104 2.11 8.48 -24.69
C VAL A 104 2.40 7.58 -25.87
N TYR A 105 3.61 7.00 -25.94
CA TYR A 105 4.04 6.21 -27.08
C TYR A 105 3.66 4.75 -26.97
N ALA A 106 3.15 4.18 -28.10
CA ALA A 106 2.80 2.77 -28.20
C ALA A 106 4.00 1.86 -28.48
N ASP A 107 5.11 2.41 -28.94
CA ASP A 107 6.34 1.71 -29.26
C ASP A 107 7.55 2.25 -28.48
N LYS A 108 8.61 1.43 -28.39
CA LYS A 108 9.85 1.81 -27.69
C LYS A 108 10.64 2.89 -28.45
N GLU A 109 10.52 2.92 -29.76
CA GLU A 109 11.16 3.88 -30.67
C GLU A 109 10.51 5.28 -30.59
N ARG A 110 9.37 5.39 -29.90
CA ARG A 110 8.60 6.65 -29.73
C ARG A 110 8.15 7.27 -31.06
N THR A 111 7.76 6.43 -32.01
CA THR A 111 7.33 6.82 -33.35
C THR A 111 5.81 6.85 -33.49
N LYS A 112 5.09 6.13 -32.64
CA LYS A 112 3.64 6.00 -32.71
C LYS A 112 3.00 6.35 -31.37
N ASP A 113 2.04 7.22 -31.40
CA ASP A 113 1.21 7.50 -30.24
C ASP A 113 0.28 6.32 -29.90
N ARG A 114 -0.04 6.19 -28.63
CA ARG A 114 -1.14 5.31 -28.22
C ARG A 114 -2.47 5.83 -28.79
N PRO A 115 -3.35 4.92 -29.24
CA PRO A 115 -4.63 5.31 -29.84
C PRO A 115 -5.61 5.89 -28.84
N GLU A 116 -5.54 5.50 -27.55
CA GLU A 116 -6.48 5.97 -26.56
C GLU A 116 -6.19 7.43 -26.15
N PRO A 117 -7.23 8.23 -25.91
CA PRO A 117 -7.08 9.52 -25.26
C PRO A 117 -6.60 9.29 -23.81
N ILE A 118 -5.73 10.18 -23.35
CA ILE A 118 -5.20 10.16 -22.00
C ILE A 118 -5.20 11.56 -21.38
N VAL A 119 -5.37 11.59 -20.07
CA VAL A 119 -5.17 12.78 -19.24
C VAL A 119 -4.63 12.33 -17.90
N ALA A 120 -3.85 13.15 -17.24
CA ALA A 120 -3.46 12.88 -15.85
C ALA A 120 -3.74 14.08 -14.95
N MET A 121 -4.12 13.79 -13.72
CA MET A 121 -4.17 14.77 -12.62
C MET A 121 -3.01 14.48 -11.69
N GLY A 122 -2.15 15.47 -11.44
CA GLY A 122 -0.94 15.21 -10.67
C GLY A 122 -0.25 16.46 -10.14
N THR A 123 0.96 16.24 -9.65
CA THR A 123 1.82 17.30 -9.10
C THR A 123 3.31 16.99 -9.32
N ASN A 124 4.13 18.05 -9.44
CA ASN A 124 5.57 17.95 -9.61
C ASN A 124 6.36 18.40 -8.37
N ASP A 125 5.80 19.24 -7.52
CA ASP A 125 6.55 19.98 -6.50
C ASP A 125 6.05 19.68 -5.07
N GLN A 126 5.65 18.43 -4.83
CA GLN A 126 5.29 18.00 -3.49
C GLN A 126 6.20 16.86 -3.03
N TYR A 127 6.38 16.72 -1.73
CA TYR A 127 7.00 15.54 -1.16
C TYR A 127 6.04 14.35 -1.30
N THR A 128 6.39 13.43 -2.17
CA THR A 128 5.52 12.31 -2.57
C THR A 128 6.09 10.95 -2.23
N THR A 129 7.40 10.90 -1.96
CA THR A 129 8.13 9.65 -1.74
C THR A 129 8.83 9.67 -0.40
N VAL A 130 8.80 8.55 0.32
CA VAL A 130 9.54 8.38 1.56
C VAL A 130 10.04 6.95 1.72
N ASP A 131 11.25 6.78 2.22
CA ASP A 131 11.72 5.51 2.75
C ASP A 131 11.10 5.29 4.14
N PHE A 132 10.04 4.47 4.19
CA PHE A 132 9.35 4.17 5.44
C PHE A 132 10.22 3.33 6.39
N GLY A 133 11.20 2.60 5.87
CA GLY A 133 12.14 1.85 6.69
C GLY A 133 13.03 2.79 7.49
N GLU A 134 13.69 3.71 6.83
CA GLU A 134 14.54 4.72 7.47
C GLU A 134 13.70 5.68 8.33
N MET A 135 12.50 6.07 7.88
CA MET A 135 11.59 6.88 8.69
C MET A 135 11.22 6.20 10.01
N THR A 136 10.99 4.88 10.00
CA THR A 136 10.71 4.12 11.23
C THR A 136 11.87 4.20 12.23
N LYS A 137 13.12 4.09 11.75
CA LYS A 137 14.31 4.24 12.58
C LYS A 137 14.45 5.64 13.16
N GLU A 138 14.22 6.67 12.33
CA GLU A 138 14.29 8.07 12.79
C GLU A 138 13.15 8.42 13.77
N LEU A 139 11.95 7.83 13.62
CA LEU A 139 10.87 7.99 14.60
C LEU A 139 11.25 7.43 15.97
N VAL A 140 11.86 6.23 16.01
CA VAL A 140 12.34 5.63 17.27
C VAL A 140 13.44 6.50 17.91
N LYS A 141 14.39 6.95 17.11
CA LYS A 141 15.48 7.84 17.55
C LYS A 141 14.93 9.17 18.10
N ALA A 142 13.98 9.78 17.40
CA ALA A 142 13.31 11.00 17.84
C ALA A 142 12.51 10.77 19.14
N GLY A 143 11.82 9.64 19.26
CA GLY A 143 11.08 9.26 20.46
C GLY A 143 12.00 9.11 21.68
N LYS A 144 13.17 8.51 21.51
CA LYS A 144 14.19 8.38 22.59
C LYS A 144 14.75 9.74 23.01
N ALA A 145 14.85 10.69 22.09
CA ALA A 145 15.42 12.02 22.37
C ALA A 145 14.38 13.07 22.81
N ALA A 146 13.08 12.77 22.67
CA ALA A 146 12.02 13.78 22.84
C ALA A 146 11.89 14.32 24.26
N ASP A 147 12.13 13.49 25.28
CA ASP A 147 12.05 13.87 26.68
C ASP A 147 13.10 13.11 27.49
N PRO A 148 14.20 13.76 27.90
CA PRO A 148 15.25 13.12 28.69
C PRO A 148 14.81 12.60 30.05
N SER A 149 13.66 13.04 30.57
CA SER A 149 13.08 12.55 31.82
C SER A 149 12.34 11.22 31.66
N LYS A 150 12.12 10.77 30.42
CA LYS A 150 11.40 9.53 30.09
C LYS A 150 12.30 8.53 29.39
N THR A 151 12.06 7.27 29.65
CA THR A 151 12.76 6.17 29.00
C THR A 151 11.90 5.63 27.85
N THR A 152 12.52 5.43 26.69
CA THR A 152 11.92 4.73 25.54
C THR A 152 12.79 3.54 25.20
N ASP A 153 12.32 2.34 25.51
CA ASP A 153 13.01 1.08 25.23
C ASP A 153 12.36 0.34 24.06
N VAL A 154 13.19 -0.34 23.28
CA VAL A 154 12.75 -1.20 22.19
C VAL A 154 13.29 -2.61 22.46
N TYR A 155 12.38 -3.57 22.56
CA TYR A 155 12.73 -4.97 22.82
C TYR A 155 12.53 -5.77 21.53
N PHE A 156 13.63 -6.19 20.91
CA PHE A 156 13.60 -7.07 19.75
C PHE A 156 13.43 -8.53 20.16
N ASN A 157 13.02 -9.37 19.20
CA ASN A 157 12.77 -10.80 19.42
C ASN A 157 11.83 -11.10 20.60
N SER A 158 10.96 -10.14 20.90
CA SER A 158 10.00 -10.15 22.00
C SER A 158 8.57 -10.23 21.47
N GLU A 159 8.26 -11.31 20.74
CA GLU A 159 6.91 -11.55 20.22
C GLU A 159 5.93 -11.75 21.38
N VAL A 160 4.98 -10.84 21.52
CA VAL A 160 3.92 -10.92 22.52
C VAL A 160 2.95 -12.03 22.15
N GLU A 161 2.81 -13.02 23.01
CA GLU A 161 1.88 -14.14 22.83
C GLU A 161 0.55 -13.90 23.55
N GLU A 162 0.60 -13.28 24.71
CA GLU A 162 -0.57 -13.09 25.56
C GLU A 162 -0.57 -11.72 26.23
N ILE A 163 -1.75 -11.13 26.37
CA ILE A 163 -2.00 -9.89 27.10
C ILE A 163 -3.17 -10.17 28.05
N GLU A 164 -2.94 -10.05 29.34
CA GLU A 164 -3.94 -10.27 30.39
C GLU A 164 -4.12 -8.99 31.22
N LYS A 165 -5.35 -8.68 31.59
CA LYS A 165 -5.61 -7.61 32.55
C LYS A 165 -5.58 -8.20 33.96
N VAL A 166 -4.67 -7.74 34.79
CA VAL A 166 -4.48 -8.16 36.15
C VAL A 166 -4.62 -6.96 37.11
N GLY A 167 -5.76 -6.86 37.76
CA GLY A 167 -6.12 -5.66 38.53
C GLY A 167 -6.20 -4.41 37.63
N ASN A 168 -5.42 -3.40 37.96
CA ASN A 168 -5.35 -2.14 37.20
C ASN A 168 -4.21 -2.11 36.16
N LYS A 169 -3.49 -3.21 36.01
CA LYS A 169 -2.34 -3.32 35.08
C LYS A 169 -2.58 -4.38 34.01
N PHE A 170 -1.74 -4.35 32.99
CA PHE A 170 -1.67 -5.39 31.97
C PHE A 170 -0.38 -6.18 32.15
N LYS A 171 -0.50 -7.48 32.05
CA LYS A 171 0.60 -8.43 31.98
C LYS A 171 0.74 -8.90 30.56
N LEU A 172 1.93 -8.71 29.95
CA LEU A 172 2.27 -9.17 28.61
C LEU A 172 3.26 -10.33 28.74
N THR A 173 2.93 -11.46 28.15
CA THR A 173 3.81 -12.63 28.12
C THR A 173 4.30 -12.82 26.68
N THR A 174 5.60 -12.95 26.50
CA THR A 174 6.21 -13.21 25.20
C THR A 174 6.38 -14.71 24.97
N VAL A 175 6.56 -15.10 23.70
CA VAL A 175 6.76 -16.51 23.30
C VAL A 175 7.96 -17.16 24.00
N ASN A 176 8.99 -16.40 24.34
CA ASN A 176 10.16 -16.90 25.09
C ASN A 176 9.98 -16.88 26.61
N GLY A 177 8.77 -16.59 27.10
CA GLY A 177 8.43 -16.61 28.53
C GLY A 177 8.75 -15.32 29.30
N THR A 178 9.31 -14.31 28.67
CA THR A 178 9.54 -13.02 29.34
C THR A 178 8.21 -12.35 29.66
N VAL A 179 8.09 -11.75 30.82
CA VAL A 179 6.89 -11.06 31.30
C VAL A 179 7.16 -9.58 31.48
N TYR A 180 6.30 -8.75 30.91
CA TYR A 180 6.27 -7.30 31.12
C TYR A 180 4.96 -6.90 31.80
N THR A 181 5.01 -5.83 32.59
CA THR A 181 3.83 -5.23 33.22
C THR A 181 3.70 -3.78 32.78
N ALA A 182 2.50 -3.36 32.41
CA ALA A 182 2.23 -1.99 31.94
C ALA A 182 0.90 -1.48 32.50
N ASP A 183 0.82 -0.17 32.72
CA ASP A 183 -0.43 0.51 33.09
C ASP A 183 -1.35 0.70 31.89
N PHE A 184 -0.78 0.78 30.67
CA PHE A 184 -1.50 0.94 29.42
C PHE A 184 -0.83 0.16 28.29
N VAL A 185 -1.61 -0.39 27.37
CA VAL A 185 -1.11 -1.14 26.21
C VAL A 185 -1.76 -0.62 24.94
N VAL A 186 -0.95 -0.28 23.95
CA VAL A 186 -1.39 0.01 22.59
C VAL A 186 -0.99 -1.16 21.70
N VAL A 187 -1.96 -1.81 21.07
CA VAL A 187 -1.72 -2.93 20.15
C VAL A 187 -1.68 -2.37 18.72
N ASP A 188 -0.49 -2.03 18.25
CA ASP A 188 -0.22 -1.58 16.88
C ASP A 188 0.67 -2.60 16.14
N ALA A 189 0.16 -3.83 16.06
CA ALA A 189 0.86 -4.99 15.51
C ALA A 189 0.44 -5.31 14.05
N GLY A 190 -0.06 -4.31 13.30
CA GLY A 190 -0.49 -4.49 11.92
C GLY A 190 -1.52 -5.62 11.77
N ALA A 191 -1.25 -6.61 10.92
CA ALA A 191 -2.15 -7.75 10.70
C ALA A 191 -2.39 -8.61 11.96
N HIS A 192 -1.49 -8.57 12.95
CA HIS A 192 -1.63 -9.30 14.19
C HIS A 192 -2.48 -8.57 15.26
N SER A 193 -2.81 -7.29 15.07
CA SER A 193 -3.55 -6.50 16.05
C SER A 193 -4.89 -7.15 16.42
N LEU A 194 -5.66 -7.57 15.41
CA LEU A 194 -6.94 -8.24 15.64
C LEU A 194 -6.78 -9.63 16.26
N PHE A 195 -5.71 -10.35 15.94
CA PHE A 195 -5.38 -11.64 16.55
C PHE A 195 -5.16 -11.49 18.07
N LEU A 196 -4.38 -10.51 18.50
CA LEU A 196 -4.15 -10.21 19.91
C LEU A 196 -5.42 -9.73 20.61
N ALA A 197 -6.19 -8.85 19.96
CA ALA A 197 -7.48 -8.39 20.49
C ALA A 197 -8.47 -9.55 20.71
N HIS A 198 -8.55 -10.51 19.78
CA HIS A 198 -9.38 -11.70 19.92
C HIS A 198 -8.97 -12.56 21.10
N LYS A 199 -7.68 -12.71 21.37
CA LYS A 199 -7.19 -13.46 22.55
C LYS A 199 -7.65 -12.81 23.85
N MET A 200 -7.71 -11.47 23.88
CA MET A 200 -8.23 -10.70 25.02
C MET A 200 -9.76 -10.66 25.11
N GLY A 201 -10.48 -11.25 24.14
CA GLY A 201 -11.96 -11.22 24.11
C GLY A 201 -12.57 -10.04 23.36
N TYR A 202 -11.75 -9.13 22.81
CA TYR A 202 -12.22 -7.95 22.08
C TYR A 202 -12.35 -8.21 20.58
N GLY A 203 -13.18 -7.40 19.90
CA GLY A 203 -13.31 -7.44 18.44
C GLY A 203 -13.93 -8.72 17.86
N LYS A 204 -14.66 -9.53 18.66
CA LYS A 204 -15.23 -10.82 18.23
C LYS A 204 -16.26 -10.71 17.10
N HIS A 205 -16.82 -9.52 16.90
CA HIS A 205 -17.72 -9.21 15.77
C HIS A 205 -16.94 -8.91 14.46
N MET A 206 -15.62 -8.92 14.50
CA MET A 206 -14.77 -8.67 13.35
C MET A 206 -14.03 -9.93 12.92
N GLY A 207 -13.72 -10.02 11.66
CA GLY A 207 -12.74 -10.94 11.07
C GLY A 207 -11.74 -10.16 10.24
N SER A 208 -10.68 -10.81 9.79
CA SER A 208 -9.69 -10.19 8.91
C SER A 208 -9.38 -11.10 7.72
N LEU A 209 -9.43 -10.51 6.51
CA LEU A 209 -8.92 -11.12 5.31
C LEU A 209 -7.57 -10.48 4.96
N SER A 210 -6.55 -11.30 4.85
CA SER A 210 -5.21 -10.83 4.49
C SER A 210 -5.08 -10.68 2.98
N MET A 211 -4.74 -9.47 2.53
CA MET A 211 -4.45 -9.17 1.12
C MET A 211 -2.96 -8.90 0.95
N ALA A 212 -2.34 -9.58 0.01
CA ALA A 212 -0.94 -9.37 -0.33
C ALA A 212 -0.80 -8.97 -1.79
N GLY A 213 0.25 -8.22 -2.11
CA GLY A 213 0.55 -7.83 -3.47
C GLY A 213 1.99 -8.16 -3.84
N SER A 214 2.18 -8.61 -5.07
CA SER A 214 3.49 -8.81 -5.67
C SER A 214 3.85 -7.61 -6.52
N PHE A 215 5.15 -7.39 -6.69
CA PHE A 215 5.69 -6.36 -7.57
C PHE A 215 6.55 -6.99 -8.66
N TYR A 216 6.64 -6.28 -9.77
CA TYR A 216 7.57 -6.53 -10.86
C TYR A 216 8.45 -5.32 -11.03
N ILE A 217 9.73 -5.52 -11.25
CA ILE A 217 10.72 -4.47 -11.42
C ILE A 217 11.26 -4.50 -12.85
N THR A 218 11.52 -3.33 -13.41
CA THR A 218 12.11 -3.20 -14.74
C THR A 218 13.63 -3.32 -14.68
N ASN A 219 14.26 -3.57 -15.84
CA ASN A 219 15.71 -3.58 -15.98
C ASN A 219 16.33 -2.17 -15.96
N GLY A 220 15.53 -1.11 -16.00
CA GLY A 220 15.96 0.28 -15.95
C GLY A 220 14.84 1.23 -15.52
N THR A 221 15.06 2.53 -15.63
CA THR A 221 14.06 3.57 -15.35
C THR A 221 13.11 3.73 -16.53
N TYR A 222 11.83 3.43 -16.34
CA TYR A 222 10.77 3.58 -17.35
C TYR A 222 9.87 4.78 -17.06
N LEU A 223 9.68 5.12 -15.80
CA LEU A 223 8.88 6.26 -15.37
C LEU A 223 9.75 7.26 -14.59
N ASN A 224 9.51 8.54 -14.84
CA ASN A 224 10.16 9.63 -14.12
C ASN A 224 9.52 9.87 -12.76
N GLY A 225 8.24 9.54 -12.63
CA GLY A 225 7.46 9.73 -11.42
C GLY A 225 6.47 8.59 -11.16
N LYS A 226 5.62 8.80 -10.17
CA LYS A 226 4.62 7.83 -9.73
C LYS A 226 3.35 7.96 -10.57
N VAL A 227 2.97 6.88 -11.24
CA VAL A 227 1.79 6.82 -12.12
C VAL A 227 0.81 5.80 -11.59
N TYR A 228 -0.36 6.25 -11.16
CA TYR A 228 -1.46 5.44 -10.63
C TYR A 228 -2.59 5.36 -11.64
N MET A 229 -3.14 4.17 -11.86
CA MET A 229 -4.36 4.02 -12.67
C MET A 229 -5.60 4.44 -11.88
N VAL A 230 -6.68 4.75 -12.60
CA VAL A 230 -8.00 4.93 -11.99
C VAL A 230 -8.41 3.65 -11.28
N GLN A 231 -8.84 3.79 -10.04
CA GLN A 231 -9.25 2.68 -9.18
C GLN A 231 -10.71 2.32 -9.46
N ASN A 232 -11.01 1.04 -9.47
CA ASN A 232 -12.40 0.57 -9.57
C ASN A 232 -13.09 0.73 -8.21
N ASP A 233 -14.24 1.40 -8.18
CA ASP A 233 -14.99 1.71 -6.95
C ASP A 233 -15.49 0.47 -6.20
N LYS A 234 -15.71 -0.64 -6.92
CA LYS A 234 -16.14 -1.91 -6.32
C LYS A 234 -15.01 -2.69 -5.65
N LEU A 235 -13.76 -2.37 -5.97
CA LEU A 235 -12.60 -3.10 -5.50
C LEU A 235 -11.87 -2.28 -4.44
N PRO A 236 -11.87 -2.71 -3.16
CA PRO A 236 -11.22 -1.99 -2.07
C PRO A 236 -9.69 -2.08 -2.12
N PHE A 237 -9.13 -2.62 -3.20
CA PHE A 237 -7.71 -2.91 -3.36
C PHE A 237 -7.01 -1.80 -4.15
N ALA A 238 -5.69 -1.70 -3.95
CA ALA A 238 -4.88 -0.73 -4.68
C ALA A 238 -4.94 -0.99 -6.20
N ALA A 239 -5.14 0.07 -6.98
CA ALA A 239 -4.94 0.00 -8.42
C ALA A 239 -3.48 -0.28 -8.74
N LEU A 240 -3.22 -0.90 -9.89
CA LEU A 240 -1.88 -1.03 -10.42
C LEU A 240 -1.27 0.36 -10.60
N HIS A 241 -0.03 0.50 -10.20
CA HIS A 241 0.75 1.71 -10.40
C HIS A 241 2.18 1.37 -10.82
N GLY A 242 2.88 2.35 -11.38
CA GLY A 242 4.31 2.29 -11.63
C GLY A 242 5.02 3.40 -10.87
N ASP A 243 6.12 3.06 -10.20
CA ASP A 243 6.92 3.98 -9.40
C ASP A 243 8.40 3.80 -9.68
N PRO A 244 9.20 4.88 -9.79
CA PRO A 244 10.64 4.76 -9.61
C PRO A 244 10.94 4.34 -8.17
N ASP A 245 11.70 3.26 -8.00
CA ASP A 245 12.07 2.72 -6.69
C ASP A 245 13.34 3.42 -6.18
N ILE A 246 13.24 4.10 -5.04
CA ILE A 246 14.38 4.83 -4.44
C ILE A 246 15.46 3.90 -3.88
N LEU A 247 15.17 2.62 -3.66
CA LEU A 247 16.12 1.63 -3.14
C LEU A 247 16.80 0.83 -4.27
N GLU A 248 16.27 0.89 -5.50
CA GLU A 248 16.72 0.13 -6.66
C GLU A 248 17.24 1.04 -7.78
N ASN A 249 17.91 2.13 -7.40
CA ASN A 249 18.54 3.09 -8.32
C ASN A 249 17.57 3.65 -9.39
N GLY A 250 16.33 3.90 -9.01
CA GLY A 250 15.30 4.46 -9.90
C GLY A 250 14.72 3.48 -10.92
N LYS A 251 15.05 2.18 -10.86
CA LYS A 251 14.32 1.19 -11.65
C LYS A 251 12.82 1.33 -11.38
N THR A 252 12.02 1.16 -12.42
CA THR A 252 10.57 1.28 -12.25
C THR A 252 9.98 0.00 -11.69
N ARG A 253 9.20 0.13 -10.63
CA ARG A 253 8.47 -0.95 -10.02
C ARG A 253 6.99 -0.84 -10.37
N PHE A 254 6.41 -1.91 -10.90
CA PHE A 254 4.98 -2.03 -11.20
C PHE A 254 4.29 -2.95 -10.21
N GLY A 255 3.12 -2.58 -9.74
CA GLY A 255 2.30 -3.36 -8.83
C GLY A 255 1.41 -2.46 -7.95
N PRO A 256 0.95 -2.98 -6.81
CA PRO A 256 0.96 -4.39 -6.46
C PRO A 256 -0.13 -5.18 -7.20
N THR A 257 0.04 -6.50 -7.31
CA THR A 257 -1.09 -7.41 -7.47
C THR A 257 -1.93 -7.43 -6.18
N ALA A 258 -3.11 -8.00 -6.20
CA ALA A 258 -3.95 -8.07 -5.00
C ALA A 258 -4.50 -9.48 -4.81
N LEU A 259 -3.78 -10.30 -4.06
CA LEU A 259 -4.11 -11.67 -3.78
C LEU A 259 -4.57 -11.85 -2.33
N ALA A 260 -5.68 -12.54 -2.11
CA ALA A 260 -6.06 -13.00 -0.79
C ALA A 260 -5.13 -14.16 -0.37
N LEU A 261 -4.40 -13.98 0.72
CA LEU A 261 -3.51 -14.99 1.27
C LEU A 261 -3.94 -15.38 2.69
N LEU A 262 -3.82 -16.67 2.99
CA LEU A 262 -4.10 -17.21 4.33
C LEU A 262 -2.88 -17.08 5.27
N VAL A 263 -2.28 -15.87 5.31
CA VAL A 263 -1.13 -15.57 6.17
C VAL A 263 -1.26 -14.16 6.75
N LEU A 264 -0.76 -13.93 7.95
CA LEU A 264 -0.63 -12.59 8.52
C LEU A 264 0.70 -11.93 8.15
N GLU A 265 1.71 -12.72 7.80
CA GLU A 265 3.02 -12.27 7.33
C GLU A 265 3.37 -12.96 6.03
N ARG A 266 3.74 -12.18 5.02
CA ARG A 266 4.21 -12.73 3.76
C ARG A 266 5.55 -13.44 3.95
N TYR A 267 5.74 -14.54 3.25
CA TYR A 267 6.95 -15.37 3.30
C TYR A 267 7.22 -16.08 4.65
N LYS A 268 6.31 -16.01 5.62
CA LYS A 268 6.34 -16.77 6.87
C LYS A 268 5.27 -17.87 6.81
N GLY A 269 5.68 -19.13 6.89
CA GLY A 269 4.79 -20.31 6.76
C GLY A 269 3.96 -20.62 8.01
N GLY A 270 3.70 -21.89 8.26
CA GLY A 270 2.90 -22.55 9.31
C GLY A 270 2.23 -21.70 10.40
N LYS A 271 3.01 -21.07 11.29
CA LYS A 271 2.49 -20.24 12.39
C LYS A 271 1.63 -19.08 11.87
N SER A 272 2.06 -18.40 10.82
CA SER A 272 1.35 -17.28 10.23
C SER A 272 0.01 -17.70 9.60
N ILE A 273 -0.05 -18.89 9.00
CA ILE A 273 -1.30 -19.48 8.47
C ILE A 273 -2.28 -19.73 9.61
N PHE A 274 -1.83 -20.39 10.68
CA PHE A 274 -2.69 -20.71 11.82
C PHE A 274 -3.25 -19.45 12.51
N GLN A 275 -2.41 -18.46 12.71
CA GLN A 275 -2.84 -17.16 13.25
C GLN A 275 -3.84 -16.46 12.33
N CYS A 276 -3.63 -16.52 11.01
CA CYS A 276 -4.55 -15.94 10.01
C CYS A 276 -5.92 -16.61 10.08
N LEU A 277 -5.99 -17.94 10.09
CA LEU A 277 -7.26 -18.67 10.20
C LEU A 277 -8.01 -18.32 11.49
N LYS A 278 -7.32 -18.19 12.62
CA LYS A 278 -7.94 -17.71 13.86
C LYS A 278 -8.46 -16.27 13.76
N THR A 279 -7.70 -15.39 13.09
CA THR A 279 -8.07 -13.97 12.95
C THR A 279 -9.20 -13.77 11.95
N MET A 280 -9.32 -14.62 10.94
CA MET A 280 -10.48 -14.63 10.04
C MET A 280 -11.79 -14.83 10.80
N ASN A 281 -11.74 -15.52 11.95
CA ASN A 281 -12.90 -15.70 12.86
C ASN A 281 -14.11 -16.24 12.10
N ILE A 282 -13.90 -17.33 11.34
CA ILE A 282 -14.85 -17.89 10.37
C ILE A 282 -16.08 -18.43 11.10
N ASP A 283 -17.25 -17.92 10.72
CA ASP A 283 -18.57 -18.41 11.09
C ASP A 283 -19.53 -18.24 9.90
N GLY A 284 -20.81 -18.54 10.10
CA GLY A 284 -21.82 -18.40 9.06
C GLY A 284 -21.93 -16.98 8.48
N SER A 285 -21.62 -15.92 9.27
CA SER A 285 -21.64 -14.53 8.82
C SER A 285 -20.47 -14.23 7.86
N ILE A 286 -19.28 -14.67 8.20
CA ILE A 286 -18.09 -14.53 7.34
C ILE A 286 -18.26 -15.33 6.04
N LEU A 287 -18.75 -16.56 6.14
CA LEU A 287 -19.03 -17.38 4.94
C LEU A 287 -20.06 -16.71 4.03
N LYS A 288 -21.07 -16.07 4.60
CA LYS A 288 -22.04 -15.31 3.83
C LYS A 288 -21.41 -14.09 3.15
N ILE A 289 -20.55 -13.33 3.84
CA ILE A 289 -19.83 -12.20 3.24
C ILE A 289 -19.00 -12.69 2.03
N PHE A 290 -18.24 -13.76 2.18
CA PHE A 290 -17.45 -14.33 1.07
C PHE A 290 -18.35 -14.80 -0.09
N TRP A 291 -19.47 -15.43 0.22
CA TRP A 291 -20.42 -15.86 -0.79
C TRP A 291 -21.01 -14.67 -1.56
N ASP A 292 -21.40 -13.62 -0.86
CA ASP A 292 -21.97 -12.42 -1.48
C ASP A 292 -20.93 -11.68 -2.34
N LEU A 293 -19.67 -11.62 -1.92
CA LEU A 293 -18.57 -11.09 -2.73
C LEU A 293 -18.34 -11.93 -4.00
N LEU A 294 -18.35 -13.25 -3.90
CA LEU A 294 -18.11 -14.13 -5.04
C LEU A 294 -19.29 -14.22 -6.02
N LYS A 295 -20.50 -13.80 -5.63
CA LYS A 295 -21.62 -13.65 -6.55
C LYS A 295 -21.42 -12.52 -7.56
N ASP A 296 -20.72 -11.45 -7.17
CA ASP A 296 -20.36 -10.39 -8.10
C ASP A 296 -19.33 -10.91 -9.09
N SER A 297 -19.70 -10.94 -10.38
CA SER A 297 -18.86 -11.48 -11.44
C SER A 297 -17.58 -10.68 -11.63
N GLU A 298 -17.61 -9.38 -11.37
CA GLU A 298 -16.46 -8.49 -11.49
C GLU A 298 -15.43 -8.77 -10.38
N ILE A 299 -15.89 -8.90 -9.13
CA ILE A 299 -15.04 -9.27 -7.98
C ILE A 299 -14.48 -10.69 -8.18
N ARG A 300 -15.29 -11.64 -8.58
CA ARG A 300 -14.86 -13.02 -8.83
C ARG A 300 -13.78 -13.10 -9.92
N ASN A 301 -13.99 -12.42 -11.05
CA ASN A 301 -13.02 -12.37 -12.13
C ASN A 301 -11.72 -11.69 -11.70
N TYR A 302 -11.81 -10.63 -10.91
CA TYR A 302 -10.67 -9.94 -10.35
C TYR A 302 -9.85 -10.85 -9.40
N VAL A 303 -10.50 -11.54 -8.47
CA VAL A 303 -9.84 -12.48 -7.56
C VAL A 303 -9.15 -13.60 -8.34
N PHE A 304 -9.84 -14.20 -9.33
CA PHE A 304 -9.26 -15.24 -10.17
C PHE A 304 -8.07 -14.74 -10.99
N LYS A 305 -8.17 -13.57 -11.59
CA LYS A 305 -7.07 -12.95 -12.34
C LYS A 305 -5.85 -12.71 -11.46
N ASN A 306 -6.04 -12.18 -10.25
CA ASN A 306 -4.94 -11.96 -9.32
C ASN A 306 -4.29 -13.25 -8.82
N PHE A 307 -5.07 -14.34 -8.68
CA PHE A 307 -4.51 -15.67 -8.43
C PHE A 307 -3.58 -16.11 -9.56
N LEU A 308 -3.96 -15.89 -10.82
CA LEU A 308 -3.13 -16.24 -11.97
C LEU A 308 -1.82 -15.45 -12.04
N PHE A 309 -1.77 -14.27 -11.48
CA PHE A 309 -0.52 -13.49 -11.38
C PHE A 309 0.54 -14.12 -10.45
N GLU A 310 0.14 -15.05 -9.59
CA GLU A 310 1.09 -15.78 -8.73
C GLU A 310 1.48 -17.16 -9.31
N VAL A 311 0.89 -17.57 -10.44
CA VAL A 311 1.22 -18.86 -11.09
C VAL A 311 2.47 -18.71 -11.95
N PRO A 312 3.58 -19.40 -11.62
CA PRO A 312 4.79 -19.34 -12.42
C PRO A 312 4.58 -19.73 -13.89
N GLY A 313 5.23 -19.02 -14.79
CA GLY A 313 5.18 -19.27 -16.23
C GLY A 313 4.11 -18.47 -16.99
N ILE A 314 2.97 -18.17 -16.38
CA ILE A 314 1.91 -17.37 -17.01
C ILE A 314 1.75 -15.97 -16.38
N ASN A 315 2.17 -15.81 -15.13
CA ASN A 315 2.02 -14.62 -14.30
C ASN A 315 2.54 -13.35 -15.00
N LYS A 316 3.77 -13.41 -15.50
CA LYS A 316 4.48 -12.27 -16.10
C LYS A 316 3.77 -11.76 -17.34
N GLY A 317 3.34 -12.67 -18.24
CA GLY A 317 2.62 -12.34 -19.47
C GLY A 317 1.25 -11.71 -19.22
N LEU A 318 0.53 -12.19 -18.20
CA LEU A 318 -0.75 -11.62 -17.78
C LEU A 318 -0.57 -10.24 -17.14
N PHE A 319 0.45 -10.09 -16.29
CA PHE A 319 0.72 -8.83 -15.60
C PHE A 319 1.10 -7.71 -16.59
N VAL A 320 1.93 -8.02 -17.59
CA VAL A 320 2.31 -7.06 -18.64
C VAL A 320 1.09 -6.50 -19.36
N LYS A 321 0.06 -7.31 -19.63
CA LYS A 321 -1.16 -6.81 -20.27
C LYS A 321 -1.83 -5.68 -19.47
N ASP A 322 -1.82 -5.78 -18.14
CA ASP A 322 -2.36 -4.72 -17.29
C ASP A 322 -1.41 -3.52 -17.18
N ALA A 323 -0.13 -3.78 -17.04
CA ALA A 323 0.88 -2.72 -16.96
C ALA A 323 1.00 -1.88 -18.24
N ARG A 324 0.64 -2.46 -19.41
CA ARG A 324 0.55 -1.74 -20.69
C ARG A 324 -0.51 -0.63 -20.70
N LYS A 325 -1.45 -0.65 -19.78
CA LYS A 325 -2.35 0.49 -19.61
C LYS A 325 -1.57 1.74 -19.18
N ILE A 326 -0.49 1.58 -18.42
CA ILE A 326 0.42 2.67 -18.05
C ILE A 326 1.45 2.88 -19.16
N VAL A 327 2.27 1.86 -19.45
CA VAL A 327 3.34 1.91 -20.47
C VAL A 327 2.99 0.96 -21.61
N PRO A 328 2.41 1.45 -22.73
CA PRO A 328 1.91 0.59 -23.82
C PRO A 328 2.99 -0.28 -24.46
N SER A 329 4.22 0.23 -24.56
CA SER A 329 5.36 -0.44 -25.17
C SER A 329 6.02 -1.53 -24.28
N LEU A 330 5.54 -1.72 -23.05
CA LEU A 330 6.14 -2.67 -22.10
C LEU A 330 6.03 -4.12 -22.62
N THR A 331 7.13 -4.86 -22.50
CA THR A 331 7.22 -6.27 -22.89
C THR A 331 7.48 -7.18 -21.70
N VAL A 332 7.33 -8.47 -21.90
CA VAL A 332 7.62 -9.47 -20.85
C VAL A 332 9.10 -9.45 -20.44
N ASP A 333 9.98 -9.14 -21.38
CA ASP A 333 11.45 -9.12 -21.13
C ASP A 333 11.90 -7.88 -20.34
N ASP A 334 11.07 -6.85 -20.27
CA ASP A 334 11.36 -5.64 -19.50
C ASP A 334 11.15 -5.81 -18.00
N LEU A 335 10.45 -6.84 -17.57
CA LEU A 335 10.03 -7.05 -16.19
C LEU A 335 10.68 -8.28 -15.56
N GLU A 336 11.01 -8.15 -14.29
CA GLU A 336 11.39 -9.27 -13.42
C GLU A 336 10.48 -9.31 -12.19
N TYR A 337 10.17 -10.52 -11.71
CA TYR A 337 9.42 -10.68 -10.45
C TYR A 337 10.29 -10.21 -9.28
N ALA A 338 9.84 -9.23 -8.55
CA ALA A 338 10.55 -8.66 -7.41
C ALA A 338 10.40 -9.56 -6.17
N LYS A 339 11.23 -10.61 -6.10
CA LYS A 339 11.21 -11.58 -5.00
C LYS A 339 11.50 -10.88 -3.66
N GLY A 340 10.66 -11.13 -2.67
CA GLY A 340 10.78 -10.52 -1.33
C GLY A 340 10.16 -9.13 -1.21
N PHE A 341 9.59 -8.60 -2.29
CA PHE A 341 8.82 -7.36 -2.27
C PHE A 341 7.36 -7.61 -1.94
N GLY A 342 6.72 -6.59 -1.39
CA GLY A 342 5.32 -6.61 -1.00
C GLY A 342 5.08 -7.00 0.46
N GLY A 343 3.98 -6.54 0.98
CA GLY A 343 3.53 -6.77 2.35
C GLY A 343 2.13 -7.38 2.40
N VAL A 344 1.64 -7.61 3.61
CA VAL A 344 0.27 -8.06 3.87
C VAL A 344 -0.53 -6.90 4.44
N ARG A 345 -1.72 -6.67 3.86
CA ARG A 345 -2.70 -5.69 4.35
C ARG A 345 -3.90 -6.44 4.95
N PRO A 346 -4.22 -6.26 6.23
CA PRO A 346 -5.44 -6.79 6.78
C PRO A 346 -6.64 -5.98 6.28
N GLN A 347 -7.63 -6.67 5.72
CA GLN A 347 -8.94 -6.11 5.42
C GLN A 347 -9.89 -6.59 6.50
N VAL A 348 -10.43 -5.65 7.27
CA VAL A 348 -11.36 -5.98 8.35
C VAL A 348 -12.73 -6.30 7.76
N LEU A 349 -13.28 -7.43 8.16
CA LEU A 349 -14.64 -7.86 7.83
C LEU A 349 -15.52 -7.64 9.06
N ASN A 350 -16.55 -6.83 8.94
CA ASN A 350 -17.49 -6.54 10.02
C ASN A 350 -18.73 -7.45 9.89
N LYS A 351 -18.86 -8.43 10.78
CA LYS A 351 -19.97 -9.39 10.78
C LYS A 351 -21.33 -8.73 11.06
N THR A 352 -21.34 -7.67 11.85
CA THR A 352 -22.57 -6.93 12.20
C THR A 352 -23.08 -6.13 11.01
N GLU A 353 -22.15 -5.44 10.32
CA GLU A 353 -22.49 -4.64 9.14
C GLU A 353 -22.51 -5.47 7.84
N LYS A 354 -22.08 -6.72 7.90
CA LYS A 354 -22.00 -7.66 6.77
C LYS A 354 -21.18 -7.13 5.59
N LYS A 355 -20.12 -6.43 5.88
CA LYS A 355 -19.21 -5.86 4.88
C LYS A 355 -17.74 -6.01 5.27
#